data_6a286bac567f017b0c699c3c0485879b
#
_entry.id   6a286bac567f017b0c699c3c0485879b
#
_cell.length_a   1.000
_cell.length_b   1.000
_cell.length_c   1.000
_cell.angle_alpha   90.00
_cell.angle_beta   90.00
_cell.angle_gamma   90.00
#
_symmetry.space_group_name_H-M   'P 1'
#
loop_
_entity.id
_entity.type
_entity.pdbx_description
1 polymer ?
#
loop_
_entity_poly.entity_id
_entity_poly.type
_entity_poly.pdbx_seq_one_letter_code
_entity_poly.pdbx_strand_id
1 'polypeptide(L)'
;MEAVVAPDTSFAHRVAEARVRLIGADGRPLADTAVEVAQRSHAFSFSNIGFDFVELANGRPRPGDQELAERWLELFNPATLPFYWRDFEPTPGAPRTGELRATAAWFAEQGVRLKGHPLVWHTLAPQWLLGETTLEVEKRLRGRIRREVTDFAGLIDTWDAINELVIMPVFTAEDNAVTPLAAHLGRLAMARLAFGEARAANPDATLLINDFDLSADYEKLIEELLESGLKIDAIGLQTHMHQGFR
;
A
#
# COMPACT_ATOMS: atom_id res chain seq x y z
N MET A 1 -15.79 22.02 43.26
CA MET A 1 -16.49 20.86 42.67
C MET A 1 -16.18 20.89 41.17
N GLU A 2 -15.20 20.12 40.74
CA GLU A 2 -14.93 19.92 39.32
C GLU A 2 -16.03 19.01 38.76
N ALA A 3 -16.66 19.46 37.70
CA ALA A 3 -17.65 18.65 36.99
C ALA A 3 -16.94 17.46 36.34
N VAL A 4 -17.18 16.26 36.83
CA VAL A 4 -16.78 15.02 36.17
C VAL A 4 -17.64 14.92 34.90
N VAL A 5 -17.05 15.27 33.75
CA VAL A 5 -17.67 15.03 32.44
C VAL A 5 -17.77 13.52 32.29
N ALA A 6 -18.97 12.98 32.15
CA ALA A 6 -19.15 11.57 31.85
C ALA A 6 -18.39 11.22 30.55
N PRO A 7 -17.62 10.13 30.48
CA PRO A 7 -16.90 9.76 29.28
C PRO A 7 -17.88 9.53 28.12
N ASP A 8 -17.57 10.10 26.98
CA ASP A 8 -18.32 9.87 25.73
C ASP A 8 -18.25 8.39 25.37
N THR A 9 -19.35 7.66 25.57
CA THR A 9 -19.43 6.22 25.35
C THR A 9 -19.33 5.83 23.86
N SER A 10 -19.43 6.81 22.94
CA SER A 10 -19.27 6.57 21.50
C SER A 10 -17.87 6.05 21.14
N PHE A 11 -16.86 6.34 21.97
CA PHE A 11 -15.48 5.89 21.79
C PHE A 11 -15.05 4.74 22.73
N ALA A 12 -15.99 4.09 23.41
CA ALA A 12 -15.66 3.01 24.35
C ALA A 12 -14.81 1.88 23.72
N HIS A 13 -15.00 1.60 22.44
CA HIS A 13 -14.21 0.62 21.68
C HIS A 13 -12.76 1.07 21.41
N ARG A 14 -12.42 2.33 21.69
CA ARG A 14 -11.08 2.91 21.51
C ARG A 14 -10.33 3.11 22.82
N VAL A 15 -10.95 2.73 23.93
CA VAL A 15 -10.41 2.91 25.29
C VAL A 15 -10.14 1.54 25.89
N ALA A 16 -8.98 1.38 26.53
CA ALA A 16 -8.64 0.20 27.30
C ALA A 16 -8.04 0.61 28.63
N GLU A 17 -8.31 -0.18 29.67
CA GLU A 17 -7.64 -0.01 30.95
C GLU A 17 -6.27 -0.72 30.91
N ALA A 18 -5.23 -0.01 31.34
CA ALA A 18 -3.92 -0.59 31.55
C ALA A 18 -3.47 -0.37 32.99
N ARG A 19 -2.86 -1.39 33.59
CA ARG A 19 -2.26 -1.28 34.92
C ARG A 19 -0.75 -1.36 34.81
N VAL A 20 -0.07 -0.33 35.26
CA VAL A 20 1.39 -0.26 35.30
C VAL A 20 1.82 -0.33 36.74
N ARG A 21 2.72 -1.27 37.06
CA ARG A 21 3.33 -1.39 38.38
C ARG A 21 4.76 -0.87 38.29
N LEU A 22 5.02 0.18 39.02
CA LEU A 22 6.38 0.75 39.12
C LEU A 22 7.12 0.06 40.27
N ILE A 23 8.35 -0.38 39.99
CA ILE A 23 9.19 -1.10 40.94
C ILE A 23 10.54 -0.37 41.02
N GLY A 24 10.96 -0.02 42.22
CA GLY A 24 12.26 0.58 42.47
C GLY A 24 13.43 -0.38 42.23
N ALA A 25 14.63 0.14 42.24
CA ALA A 25 15.85 -0.65 42.06
C ALA A 25 16.05 -1.73 43.18
N ASP A 26 15.37 -1.57 44.31
CA ASP A 26 15.33 -2.52 45.44
C ASP A 26 14.25 -3.62 45.28
N GLY A 27 13.52 -3.62 44.16
CA GLY A 27 12.45 -4.59 43.85
C GLY A 27 11.11 -4.28 44.56
N ARG A 28 10.98 -3.16 45.27
CA ARG A 28 9.76 -2.78 45.97
C ARG A 28 8.87 -1.87 45.11
N PRO A 29 7.55 -1.92 45.27
CA PRO A 29 6.65 -0.96 44.62
C PRO A 29 6.98 0.47 45.03
N LEU A 30 7.03 1.36 44.05
CA LEU A 30 7.13 2.79 44.28
C LEU A 30 5.71 3.32 44.58
N ALA A 31 5.52 3.85 45.78
CA ALA A 31 4.29 4.56 46.19
C ALA A 31 4.47 6.07 46.00
N ASP A 32 3.37 6.76 45.76
CA ASP A 32 3.28 8.23 45.72
C ASP A 32 4.31 8.90 44.79
N THR A 33 4.62 8.23 43.67
CA THR A 33 5.60 8.69 42.71
C THR A 33 4.89 9.26 41.49
N ALA A 34 5.21 10.49 41.12
CA ALA A 34 4.75 11.08 39.87
C ALA A 34 5.41 10.37 38.68
N VAL A 35 4.61 10.02 37.69
CA VAL A 35 5.09 9.42 36.44
C VAL A 35 4.56 10.20 35.26
N GLU A 36 5.43 10.39 34.29
CA GLU A 36 5.07 10.91 32.97
C GLU A 36 4.77 9.74 32.03
N VAL A 37 3.60 9.77 31.40
CA VAL A 37 3.21 8.78 30.39
C VAL A 37 3.18 9.46 29.04
N ALA A 38 4.06 9.05 28.14
CA ALA A 38 4.14 9.56 26.77
C ALA A 38 3.90 8.44 25.78
N GLN A 39 2.90 8.60 24.91
CA GLN A 39 2.68 7.70 23.78
C GLN A 39 3.85 7.84 22.78
N ARG A 40 4.46 6.75 22.40
CA ARG A 40 5.57 6.70 21.44
C ARG A 40 5.17 6.18 20.06
N SER A 41 4.16 5.30 20.03
CA SER A 41 3.66 4.71 18.79
C SER A 41 2.18 4.35 18.93
N HIS A 42 1.53 4.09 17.81
CA HIS A 42 0.15 3.63 17.73
C HIS A 42 0.01 2.56 16.64
N ALA A 43 -1.00 1.70 16.78
CA ALA A 43 -1.27 0.63 15.83
C ALA A 43 -1.94 1.14 14.53
N PHE A 44 -2.61 2.31 14.59
CA PHE A 44 -3.21 2.91 13.41
C PHE A 44 -2.15 3.28 12.38
N SER A 45 -2.41 2.94 11.11
CA SER A 45 -1.52 3.26 9.99
C SER A 45 -1.81 4.66 9.45
N PHE A 46 -0.97 5.63 9.82
CA PHE A 46 -1.00 6.97 9.24
C PHE A 46 0.10 7.05 8.19
N SER A 47 -0.29 6.88 6.92
CA SER A 47 0.62 6.61 5.79
C SER A 47 0.74 7.79 4.84
N ASN A 48 1.89 7.86 4.17
CA ASN A 48 2.09 8.74 3.02
C ASN A 48 2.96 8.05 1.96
N ILE A 49 3.05 8.67 0.76
CA ILE A 49 3.99 8.22 -0.27
C ILE A 49 5.44 8.43 0.20
N GLY A 50 6.29 7.45 -0.13
CA GLY A 50 7.73 7.48 0.14
C GLY A 50 8.58 7.69 -1.13
N PHE A 51 7.98 8.22 -2.21
CA PHE A 51 8.62 8.33 -3.53
C PHE A 51 9.81 9.29 -3.54
N ASP A 52 9.73 10.36 -2.76
CA ASP A 52 10.77 11.37 -2.66
C ASP A 52 12.07 10.84 -2.03
N PHE A 53 12.00 9.72 -1.30
CA PHE A 53 13.14 9.16 -0.59
C PHE A 53 13.93 8.11 -1.40
N VAL A 54 13.51 7.82 -2.63
CA VAL A 54 14.23 6.87 -3.51
C VAL A 54 15.66 7.33 -3.74
N GLU A 55 15.88 8.61 -4.07
CA GLU A 55 17.22 9.15 -4.29
C GLU A 55 18.06 9.15 -3.00
N LEU A 56 17.48 9.58 -1.87
CA LEU A 56 18.12 9.57 -0.56
C LEU A 56 18.58 8.16 -0.16
N ALA A 57 17.69 7.18 -0.27
CA ALA A 57 17.95 5.79 0.11
C ALA A 57 19.02 5.11 -0.77
N ASN A 58 19.22 5.62 -1.99
CA ASN A 58 20.22 5.13 -2.93
C ASN A 58 21.53 5.94 -2.94
N GLY A 59 21.76 6.77 -1.91
CA GLY A 59 23.00 7.52 -1.74
C GLY A 59 23.15 8.72 -2.69
N ARG A 60 22.06 9.20 -3.26
CA ARG A 60 22.00 10.36 -4.15
C ARG A 60 21.09 11.47 -3.57
N PRO A 61 21.31 11.93 -2.31
CA PRO A 61 20.43 12.89 -1.67
C PRO A 61 20.46 14.25 -2.39
N ARG A 62 19.29 14.84 -2.53
CA ARG A 62 19.12 16.24 -2.96
C ARG A 62 19.16 17.17 -1.74
N PRO A 63 19.45 18.47 -1.92
CA PRO A 63 19.34 19.43 -0.83
C PRO A 63 17.94 19.39 -0.18
N GLY A 64 17.89 19.22 1.14
CA GLY A 64 16.65 19.16 1.92
C GLY A 64 16.04 17.76 2.11
N ASP A 65 16.49 16.73 1.37
CA ASP A 65 15.92 15.38 1.48
C ASP A 65 16.07 14.80 2.91
N GLN A 66 17.17 15.05 3.58
CA GLN A 66 17.38 14.58 4.96
C GLN A 66 16.41 15.24 5.94
N GLU A 67 16.22 16.56 5.87
CA GLU A 67 15.27 17.27 6.71
C GLU A 67 13.85 16.84 6.44
N LEU A 68 13.49 16.63 5.16
CA LEU A 68 12.19 16.10 4.76
C LEU A 68 11.95 14.72 5.35
N ALA A 69 12.95 13.82 5.29
CA ALA A 69 12.87 12.48 5.85
C ALA A 69 12.63 12.49 7.36
N GLU A 70 13.37 13.32 8.11
CA GLU A 70 13.21 13.48 9.56
C GLU A 70 11.77 13.91 9.91
N ARG A 71 11.24 14.94 9.24
CA ARG A 71 9.87 15.42 9.46
C ARG A 71 8.81 14.39 9.04
N TRP A 72 9.06 13.66 7.95
CA TRP A 72 8.17 12.60 7.47
C TRP A 72 8.08 11.46 8.48
N LEU A 73 9.22 11.02 9.03
CA LEU A 73 9.31 9.95 10.02
C LEU A 73 8.68 10.30 11.38
N GLU A 74 8.58 11.59 11.71
CA GLU A 74 7.84 12.04 12.91
C GLU A 74 6.33 11.83 12.81
N LEU A 75 5.77 11.81 11.59
CA LEU A 75 4.33 11.82 11.35
C LEU A 75 3.80 10.47 10.87
N PHE A 76 4.54 9.76 10.03
CA PHE A 76 4.05 8.60 9.31
C PHE A 76 4.75 7.31 9.73
N ASN A 77 3.96 6.22 9.80
CA ASN A 77 4.46 4.92 10.21
C ASN A 77 4.34 3.82 9.14
N PRO A 78 3.57 3.94 8.04
CA PRO A 78 3.80 3.23 6.79
C PRO A 78 4.13 4.18 5.64
N ALA A 79 4.89 3.66 4.68
CA ALA A 79 5.17 4.32 3.41
C ALA A 79 4.63 3.51 2.23
N THR A 80 4.20 4.21 1.18
CA THR A 80 3.87 3.59 -0.11
C THR A 80 5.02 3.79 -1.09
N LEU A 81 5.51 2.72 -1.73
CA LEU A 81 6.56 2.77 -2.74
C LEU A 81 6.00 2.63 -4.17
N PRO A 82 6.64 3.32 -5.17
CA PRO A 82 6.15 3.36 -6.53
C PRO A 82 6.55 2.13 -7.35
N PHE A 83 5.55 1.33 -7.73
CA PHE A 83 5.71 0.23 -8.66
C PHE A 83 4.99 0.51 -9.99
N TYR A 84 4.93 1.77 -10.40
CA TYR A 84 4.40 2.14 -11.72
C TYR A 84 5.18 1.45 -12.81
N TRP A 85 4.55 0.57 -13.56
CA TRP A 85 5.24 -0.38 -14.43
C TRP A 85 6.16 0.29 -15.45
N ARG A 86 5.71 1.38 -16.07
CA ARG A 86 6.52 2.15 -17.04
C ARG A 86 7.84 2.65 -16.44
N ASP A 87 7.77 3.18 -15.21
CA ASP A 87 8.92 3.80 -14.57
C ASP A 87 9.78 2.77 -13.84
N PHE A 88 9.16 1.70 -13.35
CA PHE A 88 9.85 0.59 -12.68
C PHE A 88 10.58 -0.33 -13.67
N GLU A 89 10.02 -0.59 -14.85
CA GLU A 89 10.61 -1.42 -15.91
C GLU A 89 10.58 -0.67 -17.26
N PRO A 90 11.37 0.40 -17.42
CA PRO A 90 11.40 1.21 -18.64
C PRO A 90 11.88 0.44 -19.86
N THR A 91 12.66 -0.61 -19.66
CA THR A 91 13.16 -1.54 -20.70
C THR A 91 12.72 -2.95 -20.34
N PRO A 92 12.19 -3.75 -21.30
CA PRO A 92 11.75 -5.12 -21.03
C PRO A 92 12.83 -5.96 -20.36
N GLY A 93 12.52 -6.58 -19.23
CA GLY A 93 13.43 -7.45 -18.48
C GLY A 93 14.49 -6.70 -17.65
N ALA A 94 14.46 -5.38 -17.58
CA ALA A 94 15.38 -4.56 -16.80
C ALA A 94 14.67 -3.71 -15.75
N PRO A 95 14.01 -4.32 -14.74
CA PRO A 95 13.32 -3.59 -13.69
C PRO A 95 14.30 -2.93 -12.72
N ARG A 96 13.88 -1.84 -12.10
CA ARG A 96 14.64 -1.12 -11.07
C ARG A 96 14.55 -1.78 -9.69
N THR A 97 14.55 -3.11 -9.64
CA THR A 97 14.38 -3.89 -8.40
C THR A 97 15.41 -3.50 -7.35
N GLY A 98 16.71 -3.36 -7.74
CA GLY A 98 17.76 -3.00 -6.80
C GLY A 98 17.56 -1.64 -6.13
N GLU A 99 17.10 -0.66 -6.90
CA GLU A 99 16.82 0.70 -6.41
C GLU A 99 15.66 0.70 -5.39
N LEU A 100 14.53 0.06 -5.72
CA LEU A 100 13.40 0.01 -4.79
C LEU A 100 13.66 -0.92 -3.59
N ARG A 101 14.49 -1.97 -3.74
CA ARG A 101 14.91 -2.78 -2.58
C ARG A 101 15.77 -1.99 -1.60
N ALA A 102 16.71 -1.17 -2.09
CA ALA A 102 17.50 -0.27 -1.24
C ALA A 102 16.59 0.73 -0.51
N THR A 103 15.60 1.29 -1.23
CA THR A 103 14.61 2.19 -0.63
C THR A 103 13.76 1.48 0.43
N ALA A 104 13.30 0.27 0.15
CA ALA A 104 12.53 -0.52 1.10
C ALA A 104 13.34 -0.89 2.35
N ALA A 105 14.61 -1.27 2.18
CA ALA A 105 15.51 -1.55 3.30
C ALA A 105 15.74 -0.31 4.17
N TRP A 106 15.96 0.86 3.55
CA TRP A 106 16.12 2.12 4.26
C TRP A 106 14.91 2.45 5.14
N PHE A 107 13.69 2.30 4.63
CA PHE A 107 12.48 2.50 5.43
C PHE A 107 12.32 1.44 6.54
N ALA A 108 12.64 0.18 6.26
CA ALA A 108 12.58 -0.90 7.24
C ALA A 108 13.55 -0.66 8.43
N GLU A 109 14.74 -0.11 8.17
CA GLU A 109 15.70 0.31 9.21
C GLU A 109 15.14 1.41 10.12
N GLN A 110 14.24 2.25 9.61
CA GLN A 110 13.51 3.26 10.38
C GLN A 110 12.26 2.68 11.10
N GLY A 111 11.98 1.39 10.99
CA GLY A 111 10.79 0.76 11.56
C GLY A 111 9.49 1.08 10.81
N VAL A 112 9.56 1.58 9.59
CA VAL A 112 8.43 1.95 8.75
C VAL A 112 7.94 0.73 7.97
N ARG A 113 6.64 0.43 8.06
CA ARG A 113 6.01 -0.61 7.24
C ARG A 113 5.80 -0.12 5.81
N LEU A 114 5.77 -1.04 4.86
CA LEU A 114 5.72 -0.68 3.45
C LEU A 114 4.52 -1.27 2.73
N LYS A 115 4.01 -0.48 1.76
CA LYS A 115 3.03 -0.90 0.76
C LYS A 115 3.59 -0.66 -0.63
N GLY A 116 3.49 -1.65 -1.52
CA GLY A 116 3.79 -1.51 -2.94
C GLY A 116 2.54 -1.06 -3.73
N HIS A 117 2.70 -0.06 -4.60
CA HIS A 117 1.61 0.49 -5.40
C HIS A 117 2.03 0.76 -6.84
N PRO A 118 1.28 0.25 -7.82
CA PRO A 118 0.42 -0.93 -7.80
C PRO A 118 1.05 -2.12 -8.55
N LEU A 119 0.53 -3.35 -8.36
CA LEU A 119 0.95 -4.50 -9.19
C LEU A 119 0.27 -4.46 -10.57
N VAL A 120 -1.01 -4.11 -10.63
CA VAL A 120 -1.77 -3.99 -11.90
C VAL A 120 -2.45 -2.65 -11.98
N TRP A 121 -2.15 -1.90 -13.03
CA TRP A 121 -2.82 -0.65 -13.37
C TRP A 121 -2.70 -0.37 -14.87
N HIS A 122 -3.71 0.24 -15.46
CA HIS A 122 -3.73 0.62 -16.87
C HIS A 122 -2.96 1.91 -17.14
N THR A 123 -2.92 2.84 -16.17
CA THR A 123 -2.15 4.09 -16.27
C THR A 123 -0.68 3.81 -15.98
N LEU A 124 0.22 4.54 -16.64
CA LEU A 124 1.67 4.33 -16.53
C LEU A 124 2.11 2.90 -16.90
N ALA A 125 1.38 2.24 -17.80
CA ALA A 125 1.83 1.01 -18.41
C ALA A 125 2.97 1.28 -19.40
N PRO A 126 3.95 0.36 -19.54
CA PRO A 126 5.07 0.57 -20.43
C PRO A 126 4.66 0.66 -21.90
N GLN A 127 5.21 1.63 -22.63
CA GLN A 127 4.93 1.81 -24.06
C GLN A 127 5.42 0.64 -24.93
N TRP A 128 6.45 -0.07 -24.47
CA TRP A 128 6.96 -1.24 -25.19
C TRP A 128 5.97 -2.44 -25.20
N LEU A 129 4.89 -2.39 -24.42
CA LEU A 129 3.81 -3.39 -24.50
C LEU A 129 2.83 -3.15 -25.65
N LEU A 130 2.77 -1.95 -26.23
CA LEU A 130 1.74 -1.60 -27.24
C LEU A 130 1.82 -2.44 -28.52
N GLY A 131 2.96 -3.00 -28.83
CA GLY A 131 3.14 -3.89 -30.00
C GLY A 131 2.91 -5.37 -29.73
N GLU A 132 2.61 -5.76 -28.48
CA GLU A 132 2.47 -7.14 -28.07
C GLU A 132 1.02 -7.64 -28.26
N THR A 133 0.86 -8.94 -28.45
CA THR A 133 -0.47 -9.56 -28.43
C THR A 133 -1.05 -9.58 -27.03
N THR A 134 -2.37 -9.62 -26.90
CA THR A 134 -3.06 -9.73 -25.59
C THR A 134 -2.53 -10.91 -24.76
N LEU A 135 -2.24 -12.04 -25.39
CA LEU A 135 -1.67 -13.22 -24.73
C LEU A 135 -0.26 -12.95 -24.18
N GLU A 136 0.57 -12.24 -24.93
CA GLU A 136 1.92 -11.91 -24.45
C GLU A 136 1.87 -10.85 -23.34
N VAL A 137 0.98 -9.86 -23.45
CA VAL A 137 0.73 -8.88 -22.37
C VAL A 137 0.31 -9.58 -21.09
N GLU A 138 -0.63 -10.53 -21.16
CA GLU A 138 -1.04 -11.33 -20.00
C GLU A 138 0.13 -12.09 -19.38
N LYS A 139 0.91 -12.78 -20.19
CA LYS A 139 2.09 -13.53 -19.73
C LYS A 139 3.11 -12.64 -19.04
N ARG A 140 3.41 -11.46 -19.61
CA ARG A 140 4.32 -10.48 -19.01
C ARG A 140 3.77 -9.91 -17.71
N LEU A 141 2.48 -9.60 -17.65
CA LEU A 141 1.83 -9.10 -16.45
C LEU A 141 1.89 -10.13 -15.30
N ARG A 142 1.59 -11.41 -15.59
CA ARG A 142 1.74 -12.51 -14.61
C ARG A 142 3.18 -12.64 -14.13
N GLY A 143 4.14 -12.62 -15.05
CA GLY A 143 5.57 -12.68 -14.73
C GLY A 143 6.03 -11.52 -13.85
N ARG A 144 5.57 -10.31 -14.15
CA ARG A 144 5.81 -9.11 -13.36
C ARG A 144 5.32 -9.25 -11.93
N ILE A 145 4.04 -9.62 -11.76
CA ILE A 145 3.42 -9.75 -10.43
C ILE A 145 4.21 -10.74 -9.57
N ARG A 146 4.50 -11.93 -10.10
CA ARG A 146 5.28 -12.96 -9.39
C ARG A 146 6.65 -12.45 -8.99
N ARG A 147 7.39 -11.83 -9.93
CA ARG A 147 8.72 -11.29 -9.70
C ARG A 147 8.70 -10.26 -8.56
N GLU A 148 7.83 -9.25 -8.65
CA GLU A 148 7.83 -8.15 -7.70
C GLU A 148 7.42 -8.61 -6.31
N VAL A 149 6.37 -9.41 -6.19
CA VAL A 149 5.93 -9.94 -4.89
C VAL A 149 6.99 -10.88 -4.28
N THR A 150 7.68 -11.68 -5.09
CA THR A 150 8.75 -12.56 -4.62
C THR A 150 9.99 -11.77 -4.20
N ASP A 151 10.43 -10.83 -5.06
CA ASP A 151 11.67 -10.07 -4.84
C ASP A 151 11.59 -9.17 -3.62
N PHE A 152 10.39 -8.76 -3.21
CA PHE A 152 10.17 -7.86 -2.08
C PHE A 152 9.57 -8.55 -0.84
N ALA A 153 9.37 -9.87 -0.87
CA ALA A 153 8.85 -10.62 0.29
C ALA A 153 9.69 -10.36 1.55
N GLY A 154 9.01 -10.09 2.67
CA GLY A 154 9.65 -9.73 3.94
C GLY A 154 10.11 -8.27 4.05
N LEU A 155 10.08 -7.50 2.94
CA LEU A 155 10.25 -6.05 2.96
C LEU A 155 8.91 -5.35 2.67
N ILE A 156 8.19 -5.81 1.67
CA ILE A 156 6.87 -5.30 1.28
C ILE A 156 5.92 -6.49 1.22
N ASP A 157 5.07 -6.60 2.22
CA ASP A 157 4.05 -7.66 2.32
C ASP A 157 2.62 -7.11 2.20
N THR A 158 2.47 -5.84 1.81
CA THR A 158 1.18 -5.19 1.54
C THR A 158 1.20 -4.60 0.14
N TRP A 159 0.22 -4.94 -0.70
CA TRP A 159 0.18 -4.56 -2.10
C TRP A 159 -1.20 -4.09 -2.55
N ASP A 160 -1.25 -3.00 -3.30
CA ASP A 160 -2.39 -2.75 -4.17
C ASP A 160 -2.28 -3.75 -5.35
N ALA A 161 -2.97 -4.90 -5.20
CA ALA A 161 -2.91 -5.97 -6.18
C ALA A 161 -3.46 -5.54 -7.53
N ILE A 162 -4.54 -4.73 -7.50
CA ILE A 162 -5.12 -4.11 -8.69
C ILE A 162 -5.66 -2.73 -8.34
N ASN A 163 -5.40 -1.77 -9.23
CA ASN A 163 -5.80 -0.38 -9.09
C ASN A 163 -6.79 0.03 -10.18
N GLU A 164 -7.90 0.67 -9.80
CA GLU A 164 -8.91 1.27 -10.68
C GLU A 164 -9.55 0.27 -11.67
N LEU A 165 -9.98 -0.86 -11.14
CA LEU A 165 -10.54 -1.95 -11.94
C LEU A 165 -11.90 -1.60 -12.55
N VAL A 166 -12.66 -0.67 -11.94
CA VAL A 166 -13.98 -0.26 -12.47
C VAL A 166 -13.83 0.31 -13.88
N ILE A 167 -12.89 1.24 -14.08
CA ILE A 167 -12.67 1.90 -15.37
C ILE A 167 -11.71 1.12 -16.29
N MET A 168 -10.89 0.26 -15.77
CA MET A 168 -9.76 -0.37 -16.48
C MET A 168 -10.13 -0.96 -17.85
N PRO A 169 -11.25 -1.70 -18.04
CA PRO A 169 -11.59 -2.29 -19.33
C PRO A 169 -12.04 -1.28 -20.40
N VAL A 170 -12.37 -0.05 -20.00
CA VAL A 170 -12.93 0.99 -20.89
C VAL A 170 -12.14 2.29 -20.87
N PHE A 171 -10.97 2.29 -20.23
CA PHE A 171 -10.11 3.47 -20.14
C PHE A 171 -9.51 3.85 -21.49
N THR A 172 -9.57 5.15 -21.85
CA THR A 172 -9.15 5.66 -23.17
C THR A 172 -8.35 6.95 -23.11
N ALA A 173 -7.99 7.44 -21.89
CA ALA A 173 -7.29 8.72 -21.77
C ALA A 173 -5.81 8.64 -22.19
N GLU A 174 -5.22 7.43 -22.18
CA GLU A 174 -3.88 7.17 -22.73
C GLU A 174 -3.81 5.79 -23.38
N ASP A 175 -2.95 5.65 -24.37
CA ASP A 175 -2.68 4.36 -25.01
C ASP A 175 -1.92 3.44 -24.04
N ASN A 176 -2.48 2.26 -23.78
CA ASN A 176 -1.89 1.25 -22.92
C ASN A 176 -2.33 -0.16 -23.35
N ALA A 177 -1.53 -1.18 -23.03
CA ALA A 177 -1.82 -2.56 -23.39
C ALA A 177 -2.67 -3.29 -22.32
N VAL A 178 -2.82 -2.72 -21.12
CA VAL A 178 -3.56 -3.35 -20.01
C VAL A 178 -5.07 -3.22 -20.21
N THR A 179 -5.55 -2.09 -20.73
CA THR A 179 -6.97 -1.88 -21.02
C THR A 179 -7.53 -2.89 -22.03
N PRO A 180 -6.90 -3.15 -23.20
CA PRO A 180 -7.35 -4.20 -24.11
C PRO A 180 -7.33 -5.58 -23.47
N LEU A 181 -6.36 -5.91 -22.63
CA LEU A 181 -6.34 -7.16 -21.87
C LEU A 181 -7.51 -7.24 -20.91
N ALA A 182 -7.79 -6.18 -20.15
CA ALA A 182 -8.91 -6.12 -19.22
C ALA A 182 -10.27 -6.20 -19.93
N ALA A 183 -10.39 -5.57 -21.10
CA ALA A 183 -11.58 -5.68 -21.94
C ALA A 183 -11.82 -7.12 -22.47
N HIS A 184 -10.73 -7.81 -22.81
CA HIS A 184 -10.79 -9.20 -23.28
C HIS A 184 -11.14 -10.18 -22.15
N LEU A 185 -10.52 -10.06 -20.98
CA LEU A 185 -10.72 -10.98 -19.86
C LEU A 185 -11.95 -10.67 -19.02
N GLY A 186 -12.34 -9.40 -18.93
CA GLY A 186 -13.32 -8.89 -17.98
C GLY A 186 -12.76 -8.67 -16.57
N ARG A 187 -13.48 -7.88 -15.77
CA ARG A 187 -13.03 -7.45 -14.43
C ARG A 187 -12.73 -8.60 -13.48
N LEU A 188 -13.64 -9.60 -13.46
CA LEU A 188 -13.50 -10.76 -12.57
C LEU A 188 -12.23 -11.57 -12.86
N ALA A 189 -11.93 -11.83 -14.14
CA ALA A 189 -10.73 -12.58 -14.50
C ALA A 189 -9.45 -11.76 -14.29
N MET A 190 -9.48 -10.44 -14.52
CA MET A 190 -8.37 -9.55 -14.21
C MET A 190 -8.05 -9.53 -12.71
N ALA A 191 -9.06 -9.40 -11.84
CA ALA A 191 -8.86 -9.48 -10.40
C ALA A 191 -8.28 -10.84 -9.98
N ARG A 192 -8.85 -11.95 -10.50
CA ARG A 192 -8.35 -13.30 -10.22
C ARG A 192 -6.91 -13.49 -10.67
N LEU A 193 -6.52 -12.91 -11.81
CA LEU A 193 -5.15 -12.91 -12.28
C LEU A 193 -4.25 -12.17 -11.29
N ALA A 194 -4.57 -10.93 -10.92
CA ALA A 194 -3.76 -10.10 -10.06
C ALA A 194 -3.57 -10.73 -8.66
N PHE A 195 -4.67 -11.05 -8.00
CA PHE A 195 -4.68 -11.64 -6.65
C PHE A 195 -4.09 -13.05 -6.64
N GLY A 196 -4.42 -13.87 -7.65
CA GLY A 196 -3.94 -15.24 -7.75
C GLY A 196 -2.43 -15.33 -7.90
N GLU A 197 -1.84 -14.54 -8.81
CA GLU A 197 -0.39 -14.49 -9.00
C GLU A 197 0.35 -13.93 -7.79
N ALA A 198 -0.19 -12.86 -7.18
CA ALA A 198 0.41 -12.26 -6.00
C ALA A 198 0.35 -13.22 -4.79
N ARG A 199 -0.80 -13.86 -4.56
CA ARG A 199 -0.98 -14.83 -3.47
C ARG A 199 -0.15 -16.08 -3.64
N ALA A 200 0.04 -16.55 -4.87
CA ALA A 200 0.91 -17.68 -5.17
C ALA A 200 2.39 -17.35 -4.91
N ALA A 201 2.81 -16.10 -5.16
CA ALA A 201 4.17 -15.64 -4.93
C ALA A 201 4.47 -15.37 -3.44
N ASN A 202 3.50 -14.84 -2.68
CA ASN A 202 3.59 -14.66 -1.22
C ASN A 202 2.21 -14.94 -0.59
N PRO A 203 2.02 -16.14 -0.03
CA PRO A 203 0.75 -16.54 0.61
C PRO A 203 0.33 -15.64 1.79
N ASP A 204 1.29 -15.01 2.46
CA ASP A 204 1.07 -14.19 3.66
C ASP A 204 0.87 -12.69 3.33
N ALA A 205 0.98 -12.31 2.05
CA ALA A 205 0.80 -10.92 1.64
C ALA A 205 -0.62 -10.41 1.90
N THR A 206 -0.73 -9.16 2.34
CA THR A 206 -1.99 -8.42 2.40
C THR A 206 -2.26 -7.78 1.04
N LEU A 207 -3.31 -8.22 0.37
CA LEU A 207 -3.66 -7.81 -0.98
C LEU A 207 -4.92 -6.93 -0.99
N LEU A 208 -4.80 -5.76 -1.60
CA LEU A 208 -5.86 -4.77 -1.70
C LEU A 208 -6.41 -4.69 -3.12
N ILE A 209 -7.72 -4.48 -3.23
CA ILE A 209 -8.33 -3.82 -4.39
C ILE A 209 -8.43 -2.34 -4.08
N ASN A 210 -8.03 -1.45 -5.00
CA ASN A 210 -8.00 -0.01 -4.76
C ASN A 210 -8.62 0.73 -5.95
N ASP A 211 -9.52 1.69 -5.68
CA ASP A 211 -10.20 2.46 -6.73
C ASP A 211 -10.50 3.89 -6.29
N PHE A 212 -10.61 4.79 -7.27
CA PHE A 212 -11.12 6.15 -7.07
C PHE A 212 -12.64 6.23 -7.27
N ASP A 213 -13.22 5.27 -7.97
CA ASP A 213 -14.67 5.17 -8.13
C ASP A 213 -15.29 4.74 -6.80
N LEU A 214 -15.98 5.64 -6.15
CA LEU A 214 -16.67 5.40 -4.88
C LEU A 214 -18.19 5.25 -5.08
N SER A 215 -18.62 4.98 -6.31
CA SER A 215 -20.02 4.73 -6.66
C SER A 215 -20.44 3.29 -6.33
N ALA A 216 -21.74 3.03 -6.52
CA ALA A 216 -22.31 1.69 -6.40
C ALA A 216 -21.67 0.66 -7.36
N ASP A 217 -21.02 1.09 -8.44
CA ASP A 217 -20.32 0.18 -9.37
C ASP A 217 -19.10 -0.47 -8.73
N TYR A 218 -18.36 0.27 -7.90
CA TYR A 218 -17.24 -0.31 -7.15
C TYR A 218 -17.73 -1.26 -6.05
N GLU A 219 -18.77 -0.87 -5.30
CA GLU A 219 -19.37 -1.73 -4.27
C GLU A 219 -19.85 -3.05 -4.88
N LYS A 220 -20.61 -2.97 -5.97
CA LYS A 220 -21.11 -4.14 -6.70
C LYS A 220 -19.96 -5.03 -7.23
N LEU A 221 -18.91 -4.41 -7.77
CA LEU A 221 -17.74 -5.16 -8.22
C LEU A 221 -17.09 -5.94 -7.08
N ILE A 222 -16.94 -5.32 -5.90
CA ILE A 222 -16.38 -5.99 -4.71
C ILE A 222 -17.27 -7.15 -4.28
N GLU A 223 -18.60 -6.97 -4.25
CA GLU A 223 -19.54 -8.04 -3.93
C GLU A 223 -19.40 -9.22 -4.91
N GLU A 224 -19.40 -8.97 -6.21
CA GLU A 224 -19.22 -10.01 -7.24
C GLU A 224 -17.89 -10.76 -7.08
N LEU A 225 -16.80 -10.06 -6.74
CA LEU A 225 -15.49 -10.66 -6.49
C LEU A 225 -15.51 -11.57 -5.26
N LEU A 226 -16.09 -11.11 -4.15
CA LEU A 226 -16.21 -11.88 -2.91
C LEU A 226 -17.13 -13.12 -3.10
N GLU A 227 -18.27 -12.96 -3.76
CA GLU A 227 -19.18 -14.08 -4.11
C GLU A 227 -18.50 -15.12 -5.00
N SER A 228 -17.56 -14.68 -5.85
CA SER A 228 -16.77 -15.58 -6.68
C SER A 228 -15.70 -16.37 -5.91
N GLY A 229 -15.59 -16.16 -4.59
CA GLY A 229 -14.60 -16.79 -3.71
C GLY A 229 -13.21 -16.16 -3.77
N LEU A 230 -13.06 -14.96 -4.35
CA LEU A 230 -11.78 -14.26 -4.32
C LEU A 230 -11.49 -13.75 -2.91
N LYS A 231 -10.31 -14.08 -2.37
CA LYS A 231 -9.86 -13.55 -1.07
C LYS A 231 -9.26 -12.16 -1.27
N ILE A 232 -9.98 -11.14 -0.82
CA ILE A 232 -9.54 -9.75 -0.73
C ILE A 232 -9.24 -9.46 0.75
N ASP A 233 -8.03 -8.99 1.08
CA ASP A 233 -7.65 -8.73 2.48
C ASP A 233 -8.02 -7.30 2.91
N ALA A 234 -8.06 -6.34 1.98
CA ALA A 234 -8.45 -4.97 2.26
C ALA A 234 -9.01 -4.26 1.01
N ILE A 235 -9.81 -3.22 1.26
CA ILE A 235 -10.39 -2.36 0.24
C ILE A 235 -9.75 -0.99 0.37
N GLY A 236 -9.19 -0.48 -0.73
CA GLY A 236 -8.66 0.86 -0.85
C GLY A 236 -9.67 1.81 -1.46
N LEU A 237 -9.82 2.99 -0.84
CA LEU A 237 -10.66 4.08 -1.31
C LEU A 237 -9.76 5.30 -1.50
N GLN A 238 -9.53 5.73 -2.74
CA GLN A 238 -8.57 6.79 -3.03
C GLN A 238 -9.01 8.17 -2.54
N THR A 239 -10.30 8.45 -2.42
CA THR A 239 -10.89 9.66 -1.84
C THR A 239 -10.18 10.96 -2.25
N HIS A 240 -9.91 11.16 -3.54
CA HIS A 240 -9.21 12.34 -4.06
C HIS A 240 -10.01 13.63 -3.86
N MET A 241 -9.75 14.34 -2.78
CA MET A 241 -10.51 15.55 -2.39
C MET A 241 -10.28 16.74 -3.31
N HIS A 242 -9.19 16.76 -4.10
CA HIS A 242 -8.95 17.80 -5.10
C HIS A 242 -9.96 17.80 -6.26
N GLN A 243 -10.73 16.72 -6.42
CA GLN A 243 -11.81 16.60 -7.40
C GLN A 243 -13.18 17.03 -6.86
N GLY A 244 -13.21 17.64 -5.68
CA GLY A 244 -14.41 18.03 -4.97
C GLY A 244 -14.77 17.05 -3.85
N PHE A 245 -15.56 17.53 -2.89
CA PHE A 245 -16.09 16.70 -1.81
C PHE A 245 -17.20 15.80 -2.38
N ARG A 246 -17.11 14.50 -2.12
CA ARG A 246 -18.11 13.50 -2.49
C ARG A 246 -18.63 12.78 -1.28
#